data_6554dfa885e723cd3f020b8d5d2a762c
#
_entry.id   6554dfa885e723cd3f020b8d5d2a762c
#
_cell.length_a   1.000
_cell.length_b   1.000
_cell.length_c   1.000
_cell.angle_alpha   90.00
_cell.angle_beta   90.00
_cell.angle_gamma   90.00
#
_symmetry.space_group_name_H-M   'P 1'
#
loop_
_entity.id
_entity.type
_entity.pdbx_description
1 polymer ?
#
loop_
_entity_poly.entity_id
_entity_poly.type
_entity_poly.pdbx_seq_one_letter_code
_entity_poly.pdbx_strand_id
1 'polypeptide(L)'
;KDRGIPLTSIQVQFSLLAPKPRLPGGVLEISRDLGVEVLAYSPLALGVLAREPGWTPQGLTLLRRGLFRRLLPASESLRQTMVSIAEARGVTQVQVALNWCRSHGACPIPGLRRPSQVIDAQQALLWSLSADERMRLDESSAAMSVRMPENPFQSA
;
A
#
# COMPACT_ATOMS: atom_id res chain seq x y z
N LYS A 1 0.68 -25.84 12.77
CA LYS A 1 1.74 -26.78 12.32
C LYS A 1 1.44 -28.22 12.71
N ASP A 2 0.79 -28.46 13.82
CA ASP A 2 0.61 -29.82 14.37
C ASP A 2 -0.37 -30.73 13.60
N ARG A 3 -1.07 -30.22 12.60
CA ARG A 3 -2.01 -30.99 11.78
C ARG A 3 -1.52 -31.31 10.37
N GLY A 4 -0.28 -30.96 10.01
CA GLY A 4 0.30 -31.26 8.69
C GLY A 4 -0.36 -30.51 7.52
N ILE A 5 -1.18 -29.50 7.78
CA ILE A 5 -1.83 -28.69 6.74
C ILE A 5 -0.88 -27.54 6.36
N PRO A 6 -0.40 -27.47 5.09
CA PRO A 6 0.46 -26.40 4.65
C PRO A 6 -0.32 -25.08 4.55
N LEU A 7 0.19 -24.01 5.18
CA LEU A 7 -0.32 -22.65 4.95
C LEU A 7 0.43 -22.06 3.75
N THR A 8 -0.31 -21.78 2.68
CA THR A 8 0.26 -21.27 1.42
C THR A 8 0.38 -19.75 1.44
N SER A 9 -0.65 -19.04 1.92
CA SER A 9 -0.68 -17.59 1.93
C SER A 9 -1.48 -17.04 3.11
N ILE A 10 -1.20 -15.78 3.43
CA ILE A 10 -1.97 -14.98 4.38
C ILE A 10 -2.34 -13.64 3.74
N GLN A 11 -3.54 -13.13 4.01
CA GLN A 11 -3.99 -11.86 3.47
C GLN A 11 -4.08 -10.80 4.58
N VAL A 12 -3.38 -9.68 4.39
CA VAL A 12 -3.33 -8.60 5.38
C VAL A 12 -3.53 -7.22 4.76
N GLN A 13 -4.02 -6.27 5.54
CA GLN A 13 -4.02 -4.87 5.13
C GLN A 13 -2.58 -4.34 5.11
N PHE A 14 -2.08 -4.02 3.91
CA PHE A 14 -0.72 -3.51 3.80
C PHE A 14 -0.60 -2.45 2.71
N SER A 15 -0.17 -1.27 3.11
CA SER A 15 0.07 -0.09 2.25
C SER A 15 0.92 0.92 3.00
N LEU A 16 1.37 1.97 2.32
CA LEU A 16 2.04 3.13 2.92
C LEU A 16 1.23 3.80 4.05
N LEU A 17 -0.11 3.65 4.06
CA LEU A 17 -0.99 4.14 5.13
C LEU A 17 -1.35 3.07 6.19
N ALA A 18 -0.94 1.83 5.98
CA ALA A 18 -1.11 0.70 6.90
C ALA A 18 0.19 -0.14 6.94
N PRO A 19 1.32 0.41 7.42
CA PRO A 19 2.63 -0.23 7.34
C PRO A 19 2.91 -1.25 8.45
N LYS A 20 1.99 -1.45 9.41
CA LYS A 20 2.18 -2.30 10.60
C LYS A 20 2.72 -3.72 10.27
N PRO A 21 2.29 -4.42 9.20
CA PRO A 21 2.80 -5.76 8.87
C PRO A 21 4.32 -5.83 8.64
N ARG A 22 5.00 -4.73 8.28
CA ARG A 22 6.46 -4.68 8.04
C ARG A 22 7.31 -4.38 9.27
N LEU A 23 6.69 -4.04 10.40
CA LEU A 23 7.43 -3.73 11.62
C LEU A 23 8.16 -4.98 12.13
N PRO A 24 9.25 -4.83 12.91
CA PRO A 24 9.96 -5.95 13.51
C PRO A 24 9.01 -6.88 14.26
N GLY A 25 9.12 -8.19 14.05
CA GLY A 25 8.19 -9.20 14.57
C GLY A 25 6.81 -9.20 13.90
N GLY A 26 6.63 -8.44 12.83
CA GLY A 26 5.36 -8.35 12.10
C GLY A 26 5.13 -9.51 11.14
N VAL A 27 3.93 -9.51 10.56
CA VAL A 27 3.46 -10.61 9.68
C VAL A 27 4.39 -10.86 8.49
N LEU A 28 5.00 -9.82 7.90
CA LEU A 28 5.90 -9.99 6.75
C LEU A 28 7.16 -10.77 7.12
N GLU A 29 7.74 -10.51 8.28
CA GLU A 29 8.91 -11.22 8.79
C GLU A 29 8.56 -12.69 9.09
N ILE A 30 7.52 -12.91 9.89
CA ILE A 30 7.07 -14.26 10.27
C ILE A 30 6.69 -15.09 9.03
N SER A 31 6.00 -14.49 8.07
CA SER A 31 5.57 -15.20 6.85
C SER A 31 6.76 -15.60 5.98
N ARG A 32 7.78 -14.73 5.89
CA ARG A 32 9.03 -15.06 5.17
C ARG A 32 9.73 -16.25 5.80
N ASP A 33 9.87 -16.27 7.13
CA ASP A 33 10.53 -17.36 7.86
C ASP A 33 9.78 -18.68 7.74
N LEU A 34 8.47 -18.62 7.53
CA LEU A 34 7.60 -19.79 7.36
C LEU A 34 7.42 -20.21 5.90
N GLY A 35 7.93 -19.45 4.92
CA GLY A 35 7.70 -19.68 3.51
C GLY A 35 6.23 -19.45 3.08
N VAL A 36 5.50 -18.54 3.78
CA VAL A 36 4.10 -18.21 3.52
C VAL A 36 4.02 -16.93 2.70
N GLU A 37 3.27 -16.94 1.60
CA GLU A 37 3.08 -15.74 0.78
C GLU A 37 2.15 -14.72 1.45
N VAL A 38 2.52 -13.44 1.40
CA VAL A 38 1.68 -12.36 1.94
C VAL A 38 0.95 -11.63 0.81
N LEU A 39 -0.37 -11.68 0.83
CA LEU A 39 -1.24 -10.93 -0.07
C LEU A 39 -1.64 -9.61 0.60
N ALA A 40 -1.23 -8.49 0.01
CA ALA A 40 -1.49 -7.15 0.53
C ALA A 40 -2.82 -6.61 0.00
N TYR A 41 -3.90 -6.65 0.79
CA TYR A 41 -5.14 -6.00 0.39
C TYR A 41 -5.12 -4.50 0.73
N SER A 42 -5.95 -3.73 0.00
CA SER A 42 -5.98 -2.26 0.07
C SER A 42 -4.62 -1.59 -0.14
N PRO A 43 -3.77 -2.02 -1.10
CA PRO A 43 -2.43 -1.47 -1.30
C PRO A 43 -2.45 0.02 -1.66
N LEU A 44 -3.56 0.53 -2.19
CA LEU A 44 -3.80 1.94 -2.51
C LEU A 44 -4.60 2.69 -1.44
N ALA A 45 -4.77 2.12 -0.24
CA ALA A 45 -5.54 2.72 0.86
C ALA A 45 -6.93 3.21 0.41
N LEU A 46 -7.73 2.31 -0.19
CA LEU A 46 -9.05 2.60 -0.79
C LEU A 46 -9.02 3.69 -1.87
N GLY A 47 -7.86 3.96 -2.44
CA GLY A 47 -7.64 4.95 -3.49
C GLY A 47 -7.12 6.30 -3.02
N VAL A 48 -6.81 6.47 -1.73
CA VAL A 48 -6.15 7.69 -1.21
C VAL A 48 -4.77 7.88 -1.84
N LEU A 49 -3.97 6.82 -1.91
CA LEU A 49 -2.62 6.84 -2.47
C LEU A 49 -2.58 6.98 -4.01
N ALA A 50 -3.73 6.88 -4.67
CA ALA A 50 -3.86 7.13 -6.11
C ALA A 50 -4.30 8.57 -6.41
N ARG A 51 -4.34 9.46 -5.42
CA ARG A 51 -4.75 10.87 -5.59
C ARG A 51 -3.55 11.77 -5.53
N GLU A 52 -3.45 12.63 -6.52
CA GLU A 52 -2.41 13.66 -6.53
C GLU A 52 -2.55 14.62 -5.34
N PRO A 53 -1.43 15.23 -4.90
CA PRO A 53 -1.47 16.33 -3.94
C PRO A 53 -2.48 17.40 -4.35
N GLY A 54 -3.21 17.97 -3.38
CA GLY A 54 -4.25 18.99 -3.65
C GLY A 54 -5.59 18.46 -4.17
N TRP A 55 -5.73 17.15 -4.47
CA TRP A 55 -7.00 16.60 -4.91
C TRP A 55 -8.10 16.71 -3.83
N THR A 56 -9.30 17.14 -4.22
CA THR A 56 -10.45 17.31 -3.32
C THR A 56 -11.51 16.23 -3.55
N PRO A 57 -12.14 15.69 -2.48
CA PRO A 57 -13.15 14.64 -2.59
C PRO A 57 -14.45 15.13 -3.24
N GLN A 58 -14.76 14.61 -4.43
CA GLN A 58 -16.04 14.83 -5.12
C GLN A 58 -16.70 13.49 -5.44
N GLY A 59 -18.04 13.43 -5.40
CA GLY A 59 -18.80 12.22 -5.80
C GLY A 59 -18.59 10.99 -4.93
N LEU A 60 -18.06 11.12 -3.70
CA LEU A 60 -17.84 10.02 -2.77
C LEU A 60 -19.07 9.78 -1.89
N THR A 61 -19.29 8.51 -1.49
CA THR A 61 -20.22 8.17 -0.41
C THR A 61 -19.83 8.85 0.90
N LEU A 62 -20.78 9.05 1.81
CA LEU A 62 -20.54 9.73 3.10
C LEU A 62 -19.38 9.10 3.89
N LEU A 63 -19.35 7.76 3.97
CA LEU A 63 -18.30 7.01 4.67
C LEU A 63 -16.93 7.26 4.05
N ARG A 64 -16.80 7.14 2.73
CA ARG A 64 -15.54 7.40 2.03
C ARG A 64 -15.12 8.86 2.12
N ARG A 65 -16.08 9.79 2.08
CA ARG A 65 -15.79 11.23 2.24
C ARG A 65 -15.17 11.52 3.62
N GLY A 66 -15.71 10.95 4.70
CA GLY A 66 -15.14 11.07 6.04
C GLY A 66 -13.70 10.54 6.13
N LEU A 67 -13.46 9.34 5.58
CA LEU A 67 -12.14 8.74 5.51
C LEU A 67 -11.14 9.61 4.72
N PHE A 68 -11.54 10.07 3.53
CA PHE A 68 -10.69 10.90 2.68
C PHE A 68 -10.38 12.26 3.31
N ARG A 69 -11.36 12.90 3.95
CA ARG A 69 -11.14 14.15 4.69
C ARG A 69 -10.09 14.03 5.78
N ARG A 70 -9.97 12.85 6.39
CA ARG A 70 -8.98 12.56 7.43
C ARG A 70 -7.62 12.19 6.85
N LEU A 71 -7.58 11.32 5.83
CA LEU A 71 -6.33 10.74 5.32
C LEU A 71 -5.62 11.64 4.30
N LEU A 72 -6.34 12.39 3.46
CA LEU A 72 -5.71 13.21 2.41
C LEU A 72 -4.77 14.28 2.98
N PRO A 73 -5.19 15.15 3.92
CA PRO A 73 -4.27 16.16 4.47
C PRO A 73 -3.12 15.50 5.25
N ALA A 74 -3.39 14.43 5.99
CA ALA A 74 -2.36 13.74 6.76
C ALA A 74 -1.33 13.02 5.89
N SER A 75 -1.69 12.61 4.66
CA SER A 75 -0.81 11.91 3.72
C SER A 75 -0.21 12.82 2.64
N GLU A 76 -0.35 14.14 2.77
CA GLU A 76 0.09 15.08 1.74
C GLU A 76 1.58 14.95 1.43
N SER A 77 2.44 15.03 2.45
CA SER A 77 3.89 14.89 2.30
C SER A 77 4.31 13.54 1.73
N LEU A 78 3.68 12.45 2.18
CA LEU A 78 3.90 11.11 1.62
C LEU A 78 3.53 11.06 0.13
N ARG A 79 2.39 11.64 -0.26
CA ARG A 79 1.96 11.65 -1.67
C ARG A 79 2.88 12.53 -2.53
N GLN A 80 3.41 13.63 -1.99
CA GLN A 80 4.45 14.43 -2.67
C GLN A 80 5.72 13.60 -2.91
N THR A 81 6.17 12.82 -1.92
CA THR A 81 7.30 11.89 -2.10
C THR A 81 7.00 10.86 -3.19
N MET A 82 5.80 10.30 -3.21
CA MET A 82 5.39 9.34 -4.26
C MET A 82 5.36 9.99 -5.64
N VAL A 83 4.85 11.20 -5.78
CA VAL A 83 4.82 11.96 -7.05
C VAL A 83 6.23 12.24 -7.53
N SER A 84 7.12 12.72 -6.65
CA SER A 84 8.53 12.96 -7.00
C SER A 84 9.23 11.73 -7.57
N ILE A 85 8.99 10.54 -6.99
CA ILE A 85 9.53 9.28 -7.51
C ILE A 85 8.88 8.90 -8.84
N ALA A 86 7.56 9.07 -8.95
CA ALA A 86 6.80 8.76 -10.16
C ALA A 86 7.28 9.60 -11.36
N GLU A 87 7.45 10.90 -11.17
CA GLU A 87 7.96 11.84 -12.19
C GLU A 87 9.37 11.51 -12.61
N ALA A 88 10.27 11.27 -11.65
CA ALA A 88 11.67 10.93 -11.93
C ALA A 88 11.82 9.64 -12.76
N ARG A 89 10.84 8.73 -12.68
CA ARG A 89 10.84 7.45 -13.40
C ARG A 89 9.91 7.40 -14.61
N GLY A 90 9.09 8.42 -14.86
CA GLY A 90 8.09 8.43 -15.91
C GLY A 90 6.99 7.37 -15.68
N VAL A 91 6.62 7.12 -14.43
CA VAL A 91 5.61 6.12 -14.02
C VAL A 91 4.47 6.77 -13.24
N THR A 92 3.44 6.01 -12.89
CA THR A 92 2.33 6.54 -12.10
C THR A 92 2.57 6.40 -10.59
N GLN A 93 1.94 7.25 -9.81
CA GLN A 93 1.91 7.16 -8.36
C GLN A 93 1.32 5.82 -7.88
N VAL A 94 0.39 5.24 -8.62
CA VAL A 94 -0.17 3.90 -8.35
C VAL A 94 0.92 2.84 -8.45
N GLN A 95 1.74 2.89 -9.50
CA GLN A 95 2.85 1.96 -9.68
C GLN A 95 3.87 2.06 -8.54
N VAL A 96 4.16 3.27 -8.05
CA VAL A 96 5.04 3.49 -6.88
C VAL A 96 4.48 2.79 -5.65
N ALA A 97 3.18 2.97 -5.35
CA ALA A 97 2.55 2.32 -4.20
C ALA A 97 2.56 0.78 -4.28
N LEU A 98 2.28 0.22 -5.47
CA LEU A 98 2.30 -1.23 -5.69
C LEU A 98 3.73 -1.78 -5.56
N ASN A 99 4.71 -1.09 -6.13
CA ASN A 99 6.13 -1.47 -6.00
C ASN A 99 6.63 -1.38 -4.56
N TRP A 100 6.13 -0.44 -3.76
CA TRP A 100 6.47 -0.39 -2.36
C TRP A 100 6.02 -1.66 -1.60
N CYS A 101 4.79 -2.13 -1.81
CA CYS A 101 4.34 -3.41 -1.24
C CYS A 101 5.24 -4.58 -1.67
N ARG A 102 5.56 -4.66 -2.97
CA ARG A 102 6.45 -5.70 -3.54
C ARG A 102 7.86 -5.64 -2.95
N SER A 103 8.41 -4.44 -2.75
CA SER A 103 9.76 -4.26 -2.19
C SER A 103 9.89 -4.76 -0.75
N HIS A 104 8.77 -4.95 -0.06
CA HIS A 104 8.67 -5.56 1.27
C HIS A 104 8.28 -7.05 1.23
N GLY A 105 8.22 -7.68 0.04
CA GLY A 105 7.92 -9.09 -0.11
C GLY A 105 6.43 -9.44 -0.06
N ALA A 106 5.54 -8.46 -0.22
CA ALA A 106 4.10 -8.70 -0.28
C ALA A 106 3.58 -8.59 -1.72
N CYS A 107 2.64 -9.47 -2.10
CA CYS A 107 1.92 -9.42 -3.36
C CYS A 107 0.73 -8.48 -3.24
N PRO A 108 0.72 -7.28 -3.86
CA PRO A 108 -0.41 -6.36 -3.78
C PRO A 108 -1.59 -6.86 -4.61
N ILE A 109 -2.80 -6.80 -4.03
CA ILE A 109 -4.07 -7.10 -4.70
C ILE A 109 -4.93 -5.83 -4.84
N PRO A 110 -4.65 -4.97 -5.84
CA PRO A 110 -5.38 -3.73 -6.06
C PRO A 110 -6.79 -3.99 -6.58
N GLY A 111 -7.75 -3.14 -6.16
CA GLY A 111 -9.07 -3.11 -6.75
C GLY A 111 -9.05 -2.42 -8.13
N LEU A 112 -9.32 -3.17 -9.19
CA LEU A 112 -9.30 -2.69 -10.57
C LEU A 112 -10.74 -2.65 -11.12
N ARG A 113 -11.16 -1.52 -11.70
CA ARG A 113 -12.52 -1.29 -12.22
C ARG A 113 -12.55 -0.91 -13.70
N ARG A 114 -11.39 -0.58 -14.28
CA ARG A 114 -11.27 -0.15 -15.69
C ARG A 114 -10.06 -0.83 -16.32
N PRO A 115 -10.10 -1.13 -17.63
CA PRO A 115 -8.97 -1.75 -18.34
C PRO A 115 -7.66 -0.98 -18.19
N SER A 116 -7.70 0.37 -18.22
CA SER A 116 -6.51 1.20 -18.02
C SER A 116 -5.82 0.98 -16.68
N GLN A 117 -6.58 0.67 -15.63
CA GLN A 117 -6.01 0.36 -14.32
C GLN A 117 -5.30 -1.00 -14.29
N VAL A 118 -5.77 -1.96 -15.10
CA VAL A 118 -5.11 -3.27 -15.26
C VAL A 118 -3.75 -3.07 -15.92
N ILE A 119 -3.70 -2.31 -17.01
CA ILE A 119 -2.47 -1.99 -17.73
C ILE A 119 -1.49 -1.27 -16.80
N ASP A 120 -1.95 -0.26 -16.07
CA ASP A 120 -1.12 0.49 -15.13
C ASP A 120 -0.54 -0.40 -14.01
N ALA A 121 -1.38 -1.25 -13.42
CA ALA A 121 -0.94 -2.20 -12.40
C ALA A 121 0.05 -3.25 -12.96
N GLN A 122 -0.14 -3.71 -14.20
CA GLN A 122 0.79 -4.60 -14.88
C GLN A 122 2.15 -3.94 -15.11
N GLN A 123 2.18 -2.69 -15.52
CA GLN A 123 3.42 -1.94 -15.72
C GLN A 123 4.23 -1.80 -14.43
N ALA A 124 3.59 -1.80 -13.26
CA ALA A 124 4.29 -1.83 -11.98
C ALA A 124 5.19 -3.08 -11.80
N LEU A 125 4.96 -4.15 -12.55
CA LEU A 125 5.79 -5.37 -12.50
C LEU A 125 7.11 -5.25 -13.29
N LEU A 126 7.22 -4.27 -14.17
CA LEU A 126 8.35 -4.12 -15.10
C LEU A 126 9.55 -3.37 -14.51
N TRP A 127 9.42 -2.85 -13.31
CA TRP A 127 10.46 -2.09 -12.62
C TRP A 127 10.42 -2.31 -11.10
N SER A 128 11.43 -1.85 -10.40
CA SER A 128 11.50 -1.93 -8.93
C SER A 128 12.02 -0.63 -8.34
N LEU A 129 11.59 -0.31 -7.12
CA LEU A 129 12.15 0.81 -6.35
C LEU A 129 13.63 0.55 -6.04
N SER A 130 14.44 1.60 -6.10
CA SER A 130 15.79 1.57 -5.52
C SER A 130 15.72 1.52 -3.98
N ALA A 131 16.84 1.18 -3.34
CA ALA A 131 16.93 1.17 -1.88
C ALA A 131 16.63 2.57 -1.28
N ASP A 132 17.13 3.62 -1.92
CA ASP A 132 16.91 5.01 -1.51
C ASP A 132 15.42 5.42 -1.64
N GLU A 133 14.79 5.13 -2.77
CA GLU A 133 13.38 5.43 -2.97
C GLU A 133 12.48 4.69 -1.96
N ARG A 134 12.78 3.42 -1.70
CA ARG A 134 12.08 2.65 -0.67
C ARG A 134 12.25 3.27 0.71
N MET A 135 13.48 3.64 1.08
CA MET A 135 13.79 4.28 2.36
C MET A 135 13.03 5.60 2.51
N ARG A 136 13.04 6.48 1.51
CA ARG A 136 12.28 7.74 1.50
C ARG A 136 10.78 7.52 1.69
N LEU A 137 10.20 6.50 1.06
CA LEU A 137 8.80 6.13 1.24
C LEU A 137 8.53 5.58 2.65
N ASP A 138 9.44 4.76 3.18
CA ASP A 138 9.35 4.22 4.53
C ASP A 138 9.37 5.31 5.60
N GLU A 139 10.27 6.27 5.47
CA GLU A 139 10.38 7.44 6.35
C GLU A 139 9.14 8.33 6.27
N SER A 140 8.70 8.67 5.04
CA SER A 140 7.48 9.46 4.83
C SER A 140 6.24 8.75 5.39
N SER A 141 6.16 7.44 5.22
CA SER A 141 5.12 6.62 5.83
C SER A 141 5.24 6.63 7.37
N ALA A 142 6.42 6.46 7.94
CA ALA A 142 6.64 6.44 9.39
C ALA A 142 6.28 7.77 10.07
N ALA A 143 6.58 8.89 9.42
CA ALA A 143 6.30 10.24 9.92
C ALA A 143 4.81 10.59 10.03
N MET A 144 3.92 9.81 9.42
CA MET A 144 2.49 10.07 9.45
C MET A 144 1.88 9.81 10.84
N SER A 145 1.10 10.77 11.33
CA SER A 145 0.33 10.65 12.59
C SER A 145 -1.01 9.94 12.42
N VAL A 146 -1.53 9.86 11.20
CA VAL A 146 -2.85 9.28 10.87
C VAL A 146 -2.65 8.06 9.99
N ARG A 147 -3.30 6.96 10.31
CA ARG A 147 -3.24 5.68 9.60
C ARG A 147 -4.61 5.28 9.03
N MET A 148 -4.59 4.36 8.07
CA MET A 148 -5.79 3.64 7.71
C MET A 148 -6.38 2.95 8.95
N PRO A 149 -7.70 3.03 9.15
CA PRO A 149 -8.33 2.23 10.21
C PRO A 149 -8.06 0.74 9.96
N GLU A 150 -7.80 0.01 11.04
CA GLU A 150 -7.69 -1.44 10.98
C GLU A 150 -9.05 -2.02 10.54
N ASN A 151 -9.00 -3.11 9.78
CA ASN A 151 -10.20 -3.82 9.42
C ASN A 151 -10.77 -4.51 10.68
N PRO A 152 -11.99 -4.20 11.11
CA PRO A 152 -12.55 -4.78 12.34
C PRO A 152 -12.68 -6.30 12.28
N PHE A 153 -12.65 -6.90 11.09
CA PHE A 153 -12.68 -8.35 10.90
C PHE A 153 -11.30 -9.03 10.99
N GLN A 154 -10.23 -8.28 11.21
CA GLN A 154 -8.86 -8.79 11.41
C GLN A 154 -8.38 -8.74 12.86
N SER A 155 -9.13 -8.12 13.76
CA SER A 155 -8.80 -8.01 15.19
C SER A 155 -9.39 -9.18 15.95
N ALA A 156 -8.86 -10.37 15.71
CA ALA A 156 -9.10 -11.53 16.58
C ALA A 156 -7.79 -12.27 16.79
#